data_8bd67d39c450a4652f55a519663dba27
#
_entry.id   8bd67d39c450a4652f55a519663dba27
#
_cell.length_a   1.000
_cell.length_b   1.000
_cell.length_c   1.000
_cell.angle_alpha   90.00
_cell.angle_beta   90.00
_cell.angle_gamma   90.00
#
_symmetry.space_group_name_H-M   'P 1'
#
loop_
_entity.id
_entity.type
_entity.pdbx_description
1 polymer ?
#
loop_
_entity_poly.entity_id
_entity_poly.type
_entity_poly.pdbx_seq_one_letter_code
_entity_poly.pdbx_strand_id
1 'polypeptide(L)'
;KGGNMSKPDFKIILINKQAPYITLFLDNSNVKIVGSRETLDRAKVTGSKSHSDFEEFNTSLNPYQSLFAEDAEYDAARYAQARKLIEDYVAGHKESHISTLAILRYNQLAEDPVEMEPLYKQLAPDVQGGILGKYIAQMILEARQNGVGTLLPDFSQPDTSGTMISLSSLRGKYVLVDFWAS
;
A
#
# COMPACT_ATOMS: atom_id res chain seq x y z
N LYS A 1 6.50 -29.36 -3.08
CA LYS A 1 7.54 -28.54 -2.45
C LYS A 1 7.63 -27.23 -3.22
N GLY A 2 7.44 -26.08 -2.53
CA GLY A 2 7.65 -24.76 -3.11
C GLY A 2 9.15 -24.51 -3.35
N GLY A 3 9.46 -23.63 -4.32
CA GLY A 3 10.83 -23.12 -4.46
C GLY A 3 11.16 -22.11 -3.36
N ASN A 4 12.43 -21.81 -3.14
CA ASN A 4 12.85 -20.76 -2.24
C ASN A 4 12.39 -19.40 -2.77
N MET A 5 11.86 -18.57 -1.88
CA MET A 5 11.51 -17.18 -2.17
C MET A 5 12.70 -16.28 -1.79
N SER A 6 12.96 -15.28 -2.61
CA SER A 6 14.03 -14.31 -2.32
C SER A 6 13.70 -13.44 -1.11
N LYS A 7 12.41 -13.17 -0.89
CA LYS A 7 11.88 -12.35 0.21
C LYS A 7 10.48 -12.83 0.60
N PRO A 8 10.02 -12.54 1.82
CA PRO A 8 8.63 -12.77 2.21
C PRO A 8 7.67 -12.07 1.24
N ASP A 9 6.59 -12.76 0.90
CA ASP A 9 5.65 -12.28 -0.11
C ASP A 9 4.20 -12.67 0.22
N PHE A 10 3.28 -11.84 -0.23
CA PHE A 10 1.85 -12.04 -0.11
C PHE A 10 1.37 -13.11 -1.08
N LYS A 11 0.58 -14.06 -0.61
CA LYS A 11 0.00 -15.13 -1.41
C LYS A 11 -1.49 -15.31 -1.09
N ILE A 12 -2.23 -15.69 -2.13
CA ILE A 12 -3.63 -16.10 -1.99
C ILE A 12 -3.70 -17.56 -2.41
N ILE A 13 -4.30 -18.39 -1.57
CA ILE A 13 -4.59 -19.78 -1.89
C ILE A 13 -6.08 -19.95 -2.09
N LEU A 14 -6.45 -20.44 -3.27
CA LEU A 14 -7.80 -20.83 -3.63
C LEU A 14 -7.83 -22.33 -3.91
N ILE A 15 -8.88 -23.01 -3.48
CA ILE A 15 -9.14 -24.40 -3.84
C ILE A 15 -10.10 -24.41 -5.03
N ASN A 16 -9.67 -25.06 -6.12
CA ASN A 16 -10.43 -25.11 -7.39
C ASN A 16 -10.79 -23.75 -7.97
N LYS A 17 -9.97 -22.71 -7.70
CA LYS A 17 -10.18 -21.32 -8.16
C LYS A 17 -11.51 -20.71 -7.67
N GLN A 18 -12.02 -21.15 -6.54
CA GLN A 18 -13.29 -20.69 -5.95
C GLN A 18 -13.08 -20.17 -4.52
N ALA A 19 -13.93 -19.24 -4.10
CA ALA A 19 -14.03 -18.82 -2.71
C ALA A 19 -14.57 -19.98 -1.82
N PRO A 20 -14.28 -19.96 -0.51
CA PRO A 20 -13.43 -19.01 0.18
C PRO A 20 -11.94 -19.20 -0.14
N TYR A 21 -11.14 -18.16 0.07
CA TYR A 21 -9.70 -18.19 -0.11
C TYR A 21 -9.00 -17.77 1.18
N ILE A 22 -7.74 -18.19 1.33
CA ILE A 22 -6.89 -17.71 2.41
C ILE A 22 -5.82 -16.79 1.86
N THR A 23 -5.63 -15.69 2.56
CA THR A 23 -4.57 -14.72 2.34
C THR A 23 -3.46 -14.95 3.35
N LEU A 24 -2.23 -15.09 2.90
CA LEU A 24 -1.10 -15.34 3.79
C LEU A 24 0.15 -14.60 3.35
N PHE A 25 0.99 -14.32 4.33
CA PHE A 25 2.34 -13.88 4.11
C PHE A 25 3.29 -15.08 4.30
N LEU A 26 4.02 -15.42 3.26
CA LEU A 26 4.96 -16.55 3.28
C LEU A 26 6.40 -16.03 3.30
N ASP A 27 7.18 -16.69 4.12
CA ASP A 27 8.63 -16.67 4.11
C ASP A 27 9.16 -18.09 3.78
N ASN A 28 10.48 -18.32 3.86
CA ASN A 28 11.08 -19.61 3.59
C ASN A 28 10.99 -20.61 4.76
N SER A 29 10.03 -20.45 5.66
CA SER A 29 9.79 -21.34 6.78
C SER A 29 8.90 -22.54 6.41
N ASN A 30 8.81 -23.50 7.33
CA ASN A 30 7.90 -24.64 7.21
C ASN A 30 6.50 -24.24 7.63
N VAL A 31 5.68 -23.82 6.68
CA VAL A 31 4.32 -23.36 6.92
C VAL A 31 3.34 -24.53 6.92
N LYS A 32 2.50 -24.58 7.95
CA LYS A 32 1.38 -25.52 8.06
C LYS A 32 0.07 -24.75 8.06
N ILE A 33 -0.86 -25.16 7.18
CA ILE A 33 -2.22 -24.62 7.07
C ILE A 33 -3.18 -25.74 7.46
N VAL A 34 -4.08 -25.46 8.40
CA VAL A 34 -5.09 -26.40 8.88
C VAL A 34 -6.46 -25.71 8.84
N GLY A 35 -7.38 -26.30 8.10
CA GLY A 35 -8.74 -25.78 7.93
C GLY A 35 -9.59 -26.70 7.08
N SER A 36 -10.85 -26.35 6.84
CA SER A 36 -11.72 -27.00 5.86
C SER A 36 -11.83 -26.16 4.59
N ARG A 37 -12.27 -26.78 3.51
CA ARG A 37 -12.47 -26.10 2.24
C ARG A 37 -13.50 -24.96 2.36
N GLU A 38 -14.57 -25.22 3.11
CA GLU A 38 -15.70 -24.32 3.28
C GLU A 38 -15.39 -23.10 4.16
N THR A 39 -14.33 -23.20 4.97
CA THR A 39 -13.87 -22.15 5.91
C THR A 39 -12.40 -21.85 5.73
N LEU A 40 -11.92 -21.90 4.48
CA LEU A 40 -10.49 -21.70 4.17
C LEU A 40 -10.00 -20.31 4.59
N ASP A 41 -10.85 -19.30 4.53
CA ASP A 41 -10.63 -17.94 5.00
C ASP A 41 -10.33 -17.84 6.52
N ARG A 42 -10.71 -18.88 7.28
CA ARG A 42 -10.48 -19.00 8.74
C ARG A 42 -9.48 -20.10 9.08
N ALA A 43 -8.77 -20.63 8.08
CA ALA A 43 -7.79 -21.68 8.29
C ALA A 43 -6.64 -21.19 9.17
N LYS A 44 -6.22 -22.03 10.12
CA LYS A 44 -5.08 -21.72 11.00
C LYS A 44 -3.77 -21.91 10.23
N VAL A 45 -2.96 -20.86 10.18
CA VAL A 45 -1.61 -20.87 9.60
C VAL A 45 -0.58 -20.84 10.72
N THR A 46 0.44 -21.67 10.65
CA THR A 46 1.53 -21.71 11.63
C THR A 46 2.86 -21.93 10.94
N GLY A 47 3.96 -21.51 11.61
CA GLY A 47 5.31 -21.74 11.14
C GLY A 47 5.91 -20.62 10.28
N SER A 48 5.14 -19.58 9.93
CA SER A 48 5.66 -18.37 9.30
C SER A 48 5.62 -17.20 10.27
N LYS A 49 6.80 -16.61 10.53
CA LYS A 49 6.86 -15.37 11.32
C LYS A 49 6.16 -14.23 10.60
N SER A 50 6.39 -14.11 9.29
CA SER A 50 5.76 -13.05 8.48
C SER A 50 4.24 -13.14 8.51
N HIS A 51 3.67 -14.37 8.55
CA HIS A 51 2.23 -14.51 8.70
C HIS A 51 1.73 -14.15 10.10
N SER A 52 2.48 -14.51 11.14
CA SER A 52 2.15 -14.10 12.51
C SER A 52 2.16 -12.58 12.68
N ASP A 53 3.16 -11.90 12.13
CA ASP A 53 3.23 -10.43 12.10
C ASP A 53 2.02 -9.84 11.33
N PHE A 54 1.60 -10.49 10.24
CA PHE A 54 0.43 -10.09 9.46
C PHE A 54 -0.88 -10.23 10.25
N GLU A 55 -1.08 -11.34 10.94
CA GLU A 55 -2.25 -11.56 11.81
C GLU A 55 -2.29 -10.59 12.99
N GLU A 56 -1.13 -10.33 13.60
CA GLU A 56 -0.99 -9.35 14.68
C GLU A 56 -1.39 -7.95 14.21
N PHE A 57 -0.85 -7.50 13.09
CA PHE A 57 -1.19 -6.20 12.51
C PHE A 57 -2.68 -6.09 12.19
N ASN A 58 -3.25 -7.08 11.49
CA ASN A 58 -4.68 -7.06 11.15
C ASN A 58 -5.56 -7.04 12.40
N THR A 59 -5.21 -7.82 13.43
CA THR A 59 -5.95 -7.86 14.68
C THR A 59 -5.91 -6.51 15.40
N SER A 60 -4.75 -5.87 15.45
CA SER A 60 -4.60 -4.55 16.06
C SER A 60 -5.41 -3.46 15.33
N LEU A 61 -5.57 -3.63 14.00
CA LEU A 61 -6.30 -2.68 13.16
C LEU A 61 -7.83 -2.92 13.13
N ASN A 62 -8.32 -4.05 13.66
CA ASN A 62 -9.75 -4.40 13.66
C ASN A 62 -10.69 -3.29 14.18
N PRO A 63 -10.39 -2.55 15.26
CA PRO A 63 -11.26 -1.46 15.73
C PRO A 63 -11.47 -0.34 14.73
N TYR A 64 -10.59 -0.23 13.74
CA TYR A 64 -10.54 0.83 12.74
C TYR A 64 -10.92 0.37 11.34
N GLN A 65 -11.35 -0.88 11.15
CA GLN A 65 -11.65 -1.44 9.81
C GLN A 65 -12.69 -0.63 9.03
N SER A 66 -13.67 -0.06 9.73
CA SER A 66 -14.69 0.79 9.09
C SER A 66 -14.15 2.07 8.45
N LEU A 67 -12.94 2.53 8.85
CA LEU A 67 -12.31 3.72 8.26
C LEU A 67 -11.78 3.47 6.84
N PHE A 68 -11.69 2.21 6.42
CA PHE A 68 -11.17 1.80 5.10
C PHE A 68 -12.29 1.43 4.12
N ALA A 69 -13.56 1.64 4.48
CA ALA A 69 -14.70 1.46 3.60
C ALA A 69 -14.83 2.67 2.64
N GLU A 70 -15.39 2.44 1.43
CA GLU A 70 -15.58 3.51 0.44
C GLU A 70 -16.55 4.61 0.92
N ASP A 71 -17.48 4.25 1.81
CA ASP A 71 -18.49 5.13 2.40
C ASP A 71 -18.15 5.53 3.86
N ALA A 72 -16.88 5.41 4.26
CA ALA A 72 -16.46 5.73 5.61
C ALA A 72 -16.73 7.20 5.94
N GLU A 73 -17.46 7.44 7.02
CA GLU A 73 -17.60 8.78 7.57
C GLU A 73 -16.26 9.26 8.15
N TYR A 74 -15.90 10.50 7.84
CA TYR A 74 -14.68 11.11 8.36
C TYR A 74 -14.82 11.42 9.85
N ASP A 75 -13.97 10.79 10.66
CA ASP A 75 -13.82 11.04 12.09
C ASP A 75 -12.34 11.34 12.39
N ALA A 76 -12.02 12.61 12.56
CA ALA A 76 -10.63 13.05 12.76
C ALA A 76 -9.93 12.37 13.94
N ALA A 77 -10.66 12.13 15.05
CA ALA A 77 -10.08 11.49 16.23
C ALA A 77 -9.75 10.00 15.95
N ARG A 78 -10.66 9.28 15.29
CA ARG A 78 -10.44 7.87 14.92
C ARG A 78 -9.35 7.73 13.85
N TYR A 79 -9.31 8.65 12.88
CA TYR A 79 -8.23 8.69 11.88
C TYR A 79 -6.88 8.89 12.56
N ALA A 80 -6.76 9.86 13.47
CA ALA A 80 -5.51 10.09 14.22
C ALA A 80 -5.10 8.88 15.06
N GLN A 81 -6.04 8.20 15.73
CA GLN A 81 -5.77 7.00 16.51
C GLN A 81 -5.29 5.83 15.63
N ALA A 82 -5.96 5.61 14.48
CA ALA A 82 -5.57 4.55 13.54
C ALA A 82 -4.18 4.83 12.93
N ARG A 83 -3.90 6.07 12.55
CA ARG A 83 -2.57 6.50 12.07
C ARG A 83 -1.50 6.27 13.13
N LYS A 84 -1.76 6.69 14.38
CA LYS A 84 -0.83 6.48 15.49
C LYS A 84 -0.54 5.00 15.75
N LEU A 85 -1.56 4.14 15.70
CA LEU A 85 -1.39 2.69 15.84
C LEU A 85 -0.46 2.15 14.76
N ILE A 86 -0.64 2.58 13.50
CA ILE A 86 0.20 2.14 12.37
C ILE A 86 1.64 2.65 12.54
N GLU A 87 1.82 3.91 12.96
CA GLU A 87 3.14 4.49 13.24
C GLU A 87 3.89 3.67 14.31
N ASP A 88 3.21 3.34 15.42
CA ASP A 88 3.79 2.56 16.52
C ASP A 88 4.12 1.12 16.07
N TYR A 89 3.25 0.52 15.24
CA TYR A 89 3.52 -0.80 14.66
C TYR A 89 4.79 -0.77 13.80
N VAL A 90 4.90 0.18 12.87
CA VAL A 90 6.08 0.32 11.99
C VAL A 90 7.33 0.57 12.81
N ALA A 91 7.27 1.41 13.84
CA ALA A 91 8.41 1.70 14.70
C ALA A 91 8.92 0.46 15.46
N GLY A 92 8.00 -0.45 15.85
CA GLY A 92 8.34 -1.71 16.52
C GLY A 92 8.77 -2.84 15.57
N HIS A 93 8.45 -2.76 14.26
CA HIS A 93 8.59 -3.86 13.30
C HIS A 93 9.37 -3.45 12.04
N LYS A 94 10.47 -2.71 12.20
CA LYS A 94 11.25 -2.12 11.08
C LYS A 94 11.82 -3.16 10.09
N GLU A 95 12.04 -4.38 10.57
CA GLU A 95 12.58 -5.50 9.78
C GLU A 95 11.48 -6.41 9.19
N SER A 96 10.21 -6.17 9.57
CA SER A 96 9.08 -6.95 9.04
C SER A 96 8.60 -6.41 7.71
N HIS A 97 8.47 -7.28 6.71
CA HIS A 97 7.85 -6.92 5.43
C HIS A 97 6.37 -6.54 5.58
N ILE A 98 5.71 -6.88 6.70
CA ILE A 98 4.34 -6.45 6.99
C ILE A 98 4.26 -4.95 7.23
N SER A 99 5.34 -4.32 7.70
CA SER A 99 5.39 -2.87 7.88
C SER A 99 5.18 -2.10 6.57
N THR A 100 5.48 -2.70 5.41
CA THR A 100 5.12 -2.09 4.11
C THR A 100 3.60 -2.09 3.87
N LEU A 101 2.89 -3.16 4.27
CA LEU A 101 1.42 -3.16 4.24
C LEU A 101 0.83 -2.14 5.21
N ALA A 102 1.41 -2.04 6.41
CA ALA A 102 0.99 -1.05 7.40
C ALA A 102 1.11 0.37 6.84
N ILE A 103 2.21 0.68 6.15
CA ILE A 103 2.41 1.99 5.50
C ILE A 103 1.39 2.21 4.38
N LEU A 104 1.06 1.20 3.58
CA LEU A 104 0.01 1.33 2.57
C LEU A 104 -1.39 1.54 3.19
N ARG A 105 -1.67 0.95 4.36
CA ARG A 105 -2.87 1.26 5.13
C ARG A 105 -2.86 2.68 5.69
N TYR A 106 -1.69 3.15 6.16
CA TYR A 106 -1.52 4.54 6.58
C TYR A 106 -1.85 5.52 5.44
N ASN A 107 -1.41 5.24 4.22
CA ASN A 107 -1.69 6.07 3.04
C ASN A 107 -3.19 6.23 2.74
N GLN A 108 -4.00 5.22 3.06
CA GLN A 108 -5.46 5.30 2.89
C GLN A 108 -6.12 6.27 3.90
N LEU A 109 -5.41 6.60 4.99
CA LEU A 109 -5.84 7.54 6.02
C LEU A 109 -5.11 8.89 5.93
N ALA A 110 -4.12 9.00 5.06
CA ALA A 110 -3.33 10.22 4.83
C ALA A 110 -3.96 11.05 3.71
N GLU A 111 -3.77 12.37 3.78
CA GLU A 111 -4.22 13.28 2.72
C GLU A 111 -3.22 13.33 1.56
N ASP A 112 -1.93 13.12 1.86
CA ASP A 112 -0.83 13.16 0.89
C ASP A 112 0.09 11.93 1.04
N PRO A 113 0.38 11.19 -0.04
CA PRO A 113 1.32 10.07 0.00
C PRO A 113 2.73 10.43 0.52
N VAL A 114 3.13 11.69 0.48
CA VAL A 114 4.40 12.15 1.07
C VAL A 114 4.44 11.91 2.58
N GLU A 115 3.29 11.87 3.25
CA GLU A 115 3.20 11.56 4.69
C GLU A 115 3.70 10.15 5.06
N MET A 116 3.76 9.22 4.10
CA MET A 116 4.36 7.89 4.31
C MET A 116 5.88 7.92 4.48
N GLU A 117 6.55 8.97 4.02
CA GLU A 117 8.02 8.98 3.91
C GLU A 117 8.74 8.80 5.26
N PRO A 118 8.33 9.43 6.37
CA PRO A 118 8.97 9.21 7.67
C PRO A 118 8.88 7.76 8.12
N LEU A 119 7.77 7.09 7.82
CA LEU A 119 7.57 5.67 8.14
C LEU A 119 8.45 4.79 7.25
N TYR A 120 8.45 5.05 5.95
CA TYR A 120 9.26 4.32 4.97
C TYR A 120 10.75 4.38 5.30
N LYS A 121 11.27 5.55 5.70
CA LYS A 121 12.69 5.75 6.06
C LYS A 121 13.13 4.97 7.31
N GLN A 122 12.19 4.56 8.16
CA GLN A 122 12.49 3.75 9.34
C GLN A 122 12.71 2.27 9.01
N LEU A 123 12.22 1.81 7.86
CA LEU A 123 12.31 0.39 7.48
C LEU A 123 13.76 -0.03 7.20
N ALA A 124 14.07 -1.26 7.53
CA ALA A 124 15.35 -1.86 7.20
C ALA A 124 15.59 -1.89 5.67
N PRO A 125 16.84 -1.77 5.20
CA PRO A 125 17.15 -1.73 3.76
C PRO A 125 16.61 -2.93 2.98
N ASP A 126 16.56 -4.12 3.59
CA ASP A 126 15.99 -5.31 2.96
C ASP A 126 14.48 -5.18 2.73
N VAL A 127 13.76 -4.60 3.67
CA VAL A 127 12.31 -4.33 3.57
C VAL A 127 12.03 -3.26 2.51
N GLN A 128 12.80 -2.17 2.53
CA GLN A 128 12.70 -1.12 1.50
C GLN A 128 12.99 -1.67 0.09
N GLY A 129 13.95 -2.58 -0.04
CA GLY A 129 14.31 -3.24 -1.30
C GLY A 129 13.32 -4.31 -1.76
N GLY A 130 12.29 -4.64 -0.98
CA GLY A 130 11.19 -5.55 -1.35
C GLY A 130 10.26 -4.96 -2.41
N ILE A 131 9.34 -5.77 -2.94
CA ILE A 131 8.38 -5.33 -3.98
C ILE A 131 7.53 -4.16 -3.47
N LEU A 132 6.89 -4.31 -2.30
CA LEU A 132 6.05 -3.27 -1.73
C LEU A 132 6.87 -2.06 -1.24
N GLY A 133 8.09 -2.28 -0.74
CA GLY A 133 8.98 -1.17 -0.36
C GLY A 133 9.34 -0.28 -1.54
N LYS A 134 9.68 -0.86 -2.69
CA LYS A 134 9.92 -0.12 -3.94
C LYS A 134 8.67 0.59 -4.46
N TYR A 135 7.51 -0.06 -4.34
CA TYR A 135 6.24 0.55 -4.71
C TYR A 135 5.94 1.80 -3.87
N ILE A 136 6.11 1.73 -2.54
CA ILE A 136 5.94 2.88 -1.64
C ILE A 136 6.93 4.00 -2.00
N ALA A 137 8.21 3.67 -2.27
CA ALA A 137 9.20 4.66 -2.69
C ALA A 137 8.77 5.39 -3.97
N GLN A 138 8.21 4.66 -4.93
CA GLN A 138 7.71 5.23 -6.18
C GLN A 138 6.50 6.14 -5.93
N MET A 139 5.54 5.73 -5.11
CA MET A 139 4.39 6.57 -4.73
C MET A 139 4.82 7.90 -4.10
N ILE A 140 5.78 7.86 -3.16
CA ILE A 140 6.32 9.06 -2.51
C ILE A 140 7.01 9.97 -3.55
N LEU A 141 7.80 9.39 -4.45
CA LEU A 141 8.50 10.15 -5.51
C LEU A 141 7.50 10.85 -6.44
N GLU A 142 6.48 10.13 -6.90
CA GLU A 142 5.43 10.66 -7.78
C GLU A 142 4.63 11.77 -7.09
N ALA A 143 4.25 11.58 -5.83
CA ALA A 143 3.56 12.61 -5.05
C ALA A 143 4.40 13.88 -4.89
N ARG A 144 5.70 13.74 -4.68
CA ARG A 144 6.63 14.90 -4.62
C ARG A 144 6.76 15.62 -5.95
N GLN A 145 6.76 14.88 -7.06
CA GLN A 145 6.90 15.46 -8.40
C GLN A 145 5.61 16.16 -8.86
N ASN A 146 4.46 15.69 -8.42
CA ASN A 146 3.15 16.16 -8.87
C ASN A 146 2.38 16.95 -7.78
N GLY A 147 3.01 17.19 -6.62
CA GLY A 147 2.39 17.89 -5.51
C GLY A 147 2.15 19.38 -5.79
N VAL A 148 1.28 19.99 -5.01
CA VAL A 148 0.99 21.44 -5.08
C VAL A 148 2.29 22.25 -4.90
N GLY A 149 2.50 23.21 -5.78
CA GLY A 149 3.71 24.07 -5.79
C GLY A 149 4.87 23.50 -6.60
N THR A 150 4.75 22.31 -7.19
CA THR A 150 5.76 21.76 -8.10
C THR A 150 5.56 22.26 -9.52
N LEU A 151 6.67 22.31 -10.28
CA LEU A 151 6.59 22.62 -11.71
C LEU A 151 6.17 21.35 -12.47
N LEU A 152 4.98 21.40 -13.09
CA LEU A 152 4.52 20.30 -13.93
C LEU A 152 5.48 20.04 -15.10
N PRO A 153 5.76 18.76 -15.44
CA PRO A 153 6.49 18.41 -16.65
C PRO A 153 5.83 19.02 -17.89
N ASP A 154 6.64 19.55 -18.80
CA ASP A 154 6.11 20.11 -20.05
C ASP A 154 5.67 19.00 -21.00
N PHE A 155 4.54 19.20 -21.65
CA PHE A 155 4.05 18.34 -22.71
C PHE A 155 3.39 19.20 -23.80
N SER A 156 3.23 18.62 -24.97
CA SER A 156 2.59 19.32 -26.12
C SER A 156 1.50 18.45 -26.72
N GLN A 157 0.38 19.09 -27.04
CA GLN A 157 -0.77 18.46 -27.70
C GLN A 157 -1.21 19.30 -28.90
N PRO A 158 -1.66 18.69 -30.01
CA PRO A 158 -2.26 19.45 -31.10
C PRO A 158 -3.65 19.95 -30.66
N ASP A 159 -3.96 21.20 -31.03
CA ASP A 159 -5.32 21.74 -30.93
C ASP A 159 -6.21 21.18 -32.08
N THR A 160 -7.46 21.61 -32.12
CA THR A 160 -8.43 21.20 -33.15
C THR A 160 -8.05 21.61 -34.55
N SER A 161 -7.12 22.57 -34.73
CA SER A 161 -6.55 23.00 -36.03
C SER A 161 -5.28 22.22 -36.40
N GLY A 162 -4.77 21.35 -35.51
CA GLY A 162 -3.52 20.61 -35.67
C GLY A 162 -2.28 21.39 -35.23
N THR A 163 -2.44 22.59 -34.63
CA THR A 163 -1.32 23.39 -34.13
C THR A 163 -0.85 22.84 -32.77
N MET A 164 0.45 22.60 -32.66
CA MET A 164 1.03 22.11 -31.39
C MET A 164 1.03 23.21 -30.33
N ILE A 165 0.39 22.93 -29.20
CA ILE A 165 0.40 23.79 -28.01
C ILE A 165 1.18 23.09 -26.92
N SER A 166 2.21 23.75 -26.35
CA SER A 166 2.93 23.26 -25.18
C SER A 166 2.35 23.84 -23.90
N LEU A 167 2.35 23.07 -22.80
CA LEU A 167 1.95 23.56 -21.48
C LEU A 167 2.80 24.78 -21.08
N SER A 168 4.09 24.77 -21.40
CA SER A 168 5.00 25.88 -21.13
C SER A 168 4.62 27.18 -21.82
N SER A 169 3.94 27.13 -22.98
CA SER A 169 3.45 28.31 -23.67
C SER A 169 2.31 29.04 -22.93
N LEU A 170 1.70 28.39 -21.97
CA LEU A 170 0.59 28.89 -21.17
C LEU A 170 1.06 29.44 -19.80
N ARG A 171 2.37 29.49 -19.53
CA ARG A 171 2.91 30.03 -18.28
C ARG A 171 2.40 31.45 -18.00
N GLY A 172 2.15 31.73 -16.71
CA GLY A 172 1.58 33.00 -16.27
C GLY A 172 0.06 33.08 -16.38
N LYS A 173 -0.60 32.00 -16.81
CA LYS A 173 -2.06 31.88 -16.84
C LYS A 173 -2.50 30.76 -15.88
N TYR A 174 -3.76 30.82 -15.44
CA TYR A 174 -4.43 29.69 -14.82
C TYR A 174 -4.84 28.69 -15.91
N VAL A 175 -4.43 27.44 -15.78
CA VAL A 175 -4.69 26.37 -16.76
C VAL A 175 -5.32 25.19 -16.02
N LEU A 176 -6.50 24.75 -16.47
CA LEU A 176 -7.10 23.49 -16.06
C LEU A 176 -6.66 22.42 -17.08
N VAL A 177 -6.02 21.36 -16.59
CA VAL A 177 -5.65 20.19 -17.39
C VAL A 177 -6.57 19.05 -16.98
N ASP A 178 -7.32 18.52 -17.94
CA ASP A 178 -8.23 17.40 -17.74
C ASP A 178 -7.83 16.24 -18.68
N PHE A 179 -7.78 15.02 -18.15
CA PHE A 179 -7.47 13.82 -18.91
C PHE A 179 -8.71 12.92 -18.91
N TRP A 180 -9.26 12.68 -20.09
CA TRP A 180 -10.38 11.74 -20.23
C TRP A 180 -10.06 10.67 -21.27
N ALA A 181 -10.66 9.49 -21.10
CA ALA A 181 -10.67 8.43 -22.08
C ALA A 181 -12.10 8.30 -22.67
N SER A 182 -12.17 8.11 -23.98
CA SER A 182 -13.42 7.82 -24.70
C SER A 182 -13.57 6.31 -24.93
#